data_a8ad1f6ae342356c68be77a403e37f6d
#
_entry.id   a8ad1f6ae342356c68be77a403e37f6d
#
_cell.length_a   1.000
_cell.length_b   1.000
_cell.length_c   1.000
_cell.angle_alpha   90.00
_cell.angle_beta   90.00
_cell.angle_gamma   90.00
#
_symmetry.space_group_name_H-M   'P 1'
#
loop_
_entity.id
_entity.type
_entity.pdbx_description
1 polymer ?
#
loop_
_entity_poly.entity_id
_entity_poly.type
_entity_poly.pdbx_seq_one_letter_code
_entity_poly.pdbx_strand_id
1 'polypeptide(L)'
;MIEIKGDDRIREVSLKNNKTGDVSQVPAAAVFVFIGQKPQSDFLPPEVIRSLSGHVLTGLDLMREGKRPQGWPLDRDTLLLETSVPGIFAAGDVRNGTKHGVAAASGDGNAAVSMFWQYLSSF
;
A
#
# COMPACT_ATOMS: atom_id res chain seq x y z
N MET A 1 -14.84 16.14 9.56
CA MET A 1 -14.98 17.26 8.63
C MET A 1 -16.15 16.97 7.70
N ILE A 2 -17.02 17.92 7.47
CA ILE A 2 -18.22 17.76 6.64
C ILE A 2 -18.27 18.75 5.47
N GLU A 3 -17.59 19.88 5.57
CA GLU A 3 -17.61 20.90 4.52
C GLU A 3 -16.34 21.76 4.58
N ILE A 4 -15.83 22.18 3.44
CA ILE A 4 -14.78 23.18 3.29
C ILE A 4 -15.39 24.36 2.56
N LYS A 5 -15.29 25.57 3.14
CA LYS A 5 -15.86 26.79 2.60
C LYS A 5 -14.78 27.78 2.18
N GLY A 6 -15.04 28.48 1.11
CA GLY A 6 -14.21 29.53 0.53
C GLY A 6 -14.60 29.80 -0.91
N ASP A 7 -14.00 30.81 -1.46
CA ASP A 7 -14.10 31.20 -2.88
C ASP A 7 -12.77 30.87 -3.59
N ASP A 8 -11.86 31.84 -3.75
CA ASP A 8 -10.55 31.63 -4.35
C ASP A 8 -9.57 30.92 -3.41
N ARG A 9 -9.89 30.84 -2.11
CA ARG A 9 -9.09 30.18 -1.07
C ARG A 9 -9.97 29.66 0.05
N ILE A 10 -9.46 28.65 0.77
CA ILE A 10 -10.14 28.12 1.96
C ILE A 10 -10.20 29.22 3.02
N ARG A 11 -11.37 29.38 3.63
CA ARG A 11 -11.62 30.33 4.72
C ARG A 11 -12.04 29.65 6.00
N GLU A 12 -12.82 28.58 5.88
CA GLU A 12 -13.45 27.92 7.01
C GLU A 12 -13.67 26.43 6.74
N VAL A 13 -13.63 25.64 7.79
CA VAL A 13 -13.97 24.21 7.78
C VAL A 13 -15.07 23.93 8.77
N SER A 14 -16.11 23.24 8.35
CA SER A 14 -17.16 22.73 9.24
C SER A 14 -16.81 21.34 9.74
N LEU A 15 -16.73 21.17 11.05
CA LEU A 15 -16.42 19.92 11.74
C LEU A 15 -17.67 19.41 12.45
N LYS A 16 -17.95 18.12 12.33
CA LYS A 16 -18.98 17.44 13.13
C LYS A 16 -18.32 16.55 14.16
N ASN A 17 -18.70 16.71 15.41
CA ASN A 17 -18.30 15.80 16.47
C ASN A 17 -19.09 14.48 16.31
N ASN A 18 -18.38 13.38 16.10
CA ASN A 18 -19.01 12.08 15.86
C ASN A 18 -19.69 11.49 17.10
N LYS A 19 -19.36 11.98 18.31
CA LYS A 19 -19.95 11.50 19.58
C LYS A 19 -21.21 12.30 19.95
N THR A 20 -21.17 13.63 19.83
CA THR A 20 -22.26 14.51 20.27
C THR A 20 -23.16 14.93 19.11
N GLY A 21 -22.70 14.87 17.87
CA GLY A 21 -23.40 15.37 16.71
C GLY A 21 -23.27 16.87 16.45
N ASP A 22 -22.63 17.60 17.38
CA ASP A 22 -22.47 19.05 17.29
C ASP A 22 -21.62 19.44 16.07
N VAL A 23 -21.98 20.53 15.45
CA VAL A 23 -21.25 21.13 14.33
C VAL A 23 -20.58 22.41 14.79
N SER A 24 -19.28 22.51 14.53
CA SER A 24 -18.49 23.72 14.76
C SER A 24 -17.83 24.20 13.48
N GLN A 25 -17.64 25.52 13.39
CA GLN A 25 -16.93 26.14 12.28
C GLN A 25 -15.55 26.63 12.77
N VAL A 26 -14.52 26.30 12.01
CA VAL A 26 -13.12 26.62 12.36
C VAL A 26 -12.50 27.38 11.20
N PRO A 27 -12.00 28.61 11.43
CA PRO A 27 -11.22 29.32 10.42
C PRO A 27 -10.00 28.50 10.01
N ALA A 28 -9.76 28.36 8.71
CA ALA A 28 -8.64 27.60 8.16
C ALA A 28 -8.15 28.20 6.85
N ALA A 29 -6.87 28.29 6.66
CA ALA A 29 -6.23 28.71 5.40
C ALA A 29 -5.85 27.54 4.51
N ALA A 30 -5.73 26.33 5.10
CA ALA A 30 -5.41 25.10 4.38
C ALA A 30 -6.00 23.89 5.13
N VAL A 31 -6.23 22.80 4.41
CA VAL A 31 -6.64 21.51 4.98
C VAL A 31 -5.72 20.41 4.46
N PHE A 32 -5.14 19.64 5.36
CA PHE A 32 -4.34 18.47 5.05
C PHE A 32 -5.11 17.22 5.46
N VAL A 33 -5.32 16.28 4.52
CA VAL A 33 -6.09 15.07 4.75
C VAL A 33 -5.16 13.88 4.97
N PHE A 34 -5.00 13.45 6.23
CA PHE A 34 -4.18 12.32 6.66
C PHE A 34 -5.05 11.24 7.32
N ILE A 35 -6.00 10.70 6.58
CA ILE A 35 -7.01 9.75 7.08
C ILE A 35 -6.65 8.28 6.84
N GLY A 36 -5.42 8.01 6.43
CA GLY A 36 -4.95 6.69 6.05
C GLY A 36 -5.11 6.38 4.56
N GLN A 37 -4.70 5.19 4.20
CA GLN A 37 -4.65 4.73 2.81
C GLN A 37 -5.35 3.38 2.70
N LYS A 38 -5.93 3.13 1.54
CA LYS A 38 -6.45 1.83 1.13
C LYS A 38 -5.66 1.35 -0.08
N PRO A 39 -5.07 0.14 -0.05
CA PRO A 39 -4.35 -0.38 -1.20
C PRO A 39 -5.33 -0.59 -2.37
N GLN A 40 -4.92 -0.18 -3.56
CA GLN A 40 -5.65 -0.43 -4.80
C GLN A 40 -5.04 -1.66 -5.47
N SER A 41 -5.43 -2.84 -5.03
CA SER A 41 -4.89 -4.12 -5.49
C SER A 41 -5.92 -5.02 -6.20
N ASP A 42 -7.15 -4.52 -6.38
CA ASP A 42 -8.28 -5.32 -6.90
C ASP A 42 -8.10 -5.73 -8.37
N PHE A 43 -7.25 -5.02 -9.13
CA PHE A 43 -6.93 -5.33 -10.52
C PHE A 43 -5.96 -6.51 -10.69
N LEU A 44 -5.30 -6.94 -9.61
CA LEU A 44 -4.34 -8.04 -9.65
C LEU A 44 -5.06 -9.39 -9.75
N PRO A 45 -4.42 -10.41 -10.37
CA PRO A 45 -4.96 -11.75 -10.42
C PRO A 45 -5.29 -12.31 -9.03
N PRO A 46 -6.30 -13.20 -8.91
CA PRO A 46 -6.70 -13.77 -7.62
C PRO A 46 -5.62 -14.62 -6.96
N GLU A 47 -4.65 -15.13 -7.72
CA GLU A 47 -3.49 -15.89 -7.25
C GLU A 47 -2.50 -15.05 -6.47
N VAL A 48 -2.53 -13.72 -6.64
CA VAL A 48 -1.72 -12.80 -5.83
C VAL A 48 -2.33 -12.70 -4.43
N ILE A 49 -1.63 -13.27 -3.45
CA ILE A 49 -2.07 -13.32 -2.05
C ILE A 49 -2.05 -11.92 -1.45
N ARG A 50 -3.14 -11.57 -0.76
CA ARG A 50 -3.33 -10.30 -0.08
C ARG A 50 -3.63 -10.50 1.39
N SER A 51 -3.32 -9.51 2.20
CA SER A 51 -3.78 -9.43 3.59
C SER A 51 -5.28 -9.13 3.66
N LEU A 52 -5.87 -9.27 4.85
CA LEU A 52 -7.29 -8.91 5.08
C LEU A 52 -7.60 -7.43 4.78
N SER A 53 -6.60 -6.56 4.83
CA SER A 53 -6.72 -5.15 4.49
C SER A 53 -6.50 -4.85 2.99
N GLY A 54 -6.21 -5.87 2.18
CA GLY A 54 -6.01 -5.75 0.73
C GLY A 54 -4.56 -5.45 0.31
N HIS A 55 -3.60 -5.38 1.25
CA HIS A 55 -2.19 -5.19 0.89
C HIS A 55 -1.60 -6.47 0.31
N VAL A 56 -0.71 -6.34 -0.67
CA VAL A 56 -0.06 -7.46 -1.34
C VAL A 56 1.04 -8.04 -0.45
N LEU A 57 1.01 -9.35 -0.23
CA LEU A 57 2.07 -10.07 0.48
C LEU A 57 3.24 -10.33 -0.45
N THR A 58 4.46 -10.11 0.05
CA THR A 58 5.70 -10.30 -0.72
C THR A 58 6.78 -10.98 0.11
N GLY A 59 7.71 -11.64 -0.55
CA GLY A 59 8.90 -12.17 0.06
C GLY A 59 8.62 -13.00 1.31
N LEU A 60 9.16 -12.57 2.44
CA LEU A 60 9.02 -13.27 3.71
C LEU A 60 7.59 -13.34 4.25
N ASP A 61 6.71 -12.41 3.88
CA ASP A 61 5.30 -12.46 4.28
C ASP A 61 4.58 -13.69 3.72
N LEU A 62 5.09 -14.23 2.62
CA LEU A 62 4.56 -15.42 1.95
C LEU A 62 5.11 -16.72 2.55
N MET A 63 6.23 -16.64 3.26
CA MET A 63 6.88 -17.81 3.86
C MET A 63 6.19 -18.16 5.19
N ARG A 64 5.51 -19.28 5.24
CA ARG A 64 4.89 -19.79 6.47
C ARG A 64 5.68 -20.96 7.00
N GLU A 65 6.11 -20.91 8.27
CA GLU A 65 6.89 -21.97 8.91
C GLU A 65 8.12 -22.40 8.09
N GLY A 66 8.77 -21.44 7.43
CA GLY A 66 9.91 -21.71 6.55
C GLY A 66 9.57 -22.41 5.23
N LYS A 67 8.27 -22.49 4.88
CA LYS A 67 7.81 -23.11 3.62
C LYS A 67 7.39 -22.04 2.61
N ARG A 68 7.67 -22.34 1.36
CA ARG A 68 7.26 -21.53 0.19
C ARG A 68 5.74 -21.44 0.08
N PRO A 69 5.19 -20.43 -0.60
CA PRO A 69 3.75 -20.33 -0.85
C PRO A 69 3.21 -21.60 -1.52
N GLN A 70 1.99 -21.98 -1.19
CA GLN A 70 1.36 -23.13 -1.82
C GLN A 70 1.26 -22.94 -3.34
N GLY A 71 1.70 -23.93 -4.10
CA GLY A 71 1.70 -23.85 -5.57
C GLY A 71 2.86 -23.07 -6.17
N TRP A 72 3.85 -22.66 -5.38
CA TRP A 72 5.05 -22.00 -5.87
C TRP A 72 5.83 -22.89 -6.86
N PRO A 73 5.99 -22.48 -8.14
CA PRO A 73 6.49 -23.37 -9.17
C PRO A 73 8.01 -23.40 -9.32
N LEU A 74 8.73 -22.45 -8.68
CA LEU A 74 10.18 -22.31 -8.86
C LEU A 74 10.96 -22.99 -7.75
N ASP A 75 12.15 -23.53 -8.12
CA ASP A 75 13.06 -24.14 -7.14
C ASP A 75 13.96 -23.11 -6.44
N ARG A 76 13.38 -22.02 -6.02
CA ARG A 76 13.98 -20.97 -5.19
C ARG A 76 12.90 -20.33 -4.32
N ASP A 77 13.30 -19.60 -3.30
CA ASP A 77 12.38 -18.81 -2.50
C ASP A 77 11.92 -17.55 -3.25
N THR A 78 10.84 -16.96 -2.78
CA THR A 78 10.35 -15.66 -3.29
C THR A 78 11.40 -14.58 -3.04
N LEU A 79 11.64 -13.72 -4.03
CA LEU A 79 12.45 -12.52 -3.82
C LEU A 79 11.72 -11.54 -2.89
N LEU A 80 12.47 -10.65 -2.24
CA LEU A 80 11.96 -9.77 -1.17
C LEU A 80 10.66 -9.03 -1.54
N LEU A 81 10.55 -8.55 -2.77
CA LEU A 81 9.37 -7.82 -3.25
C LEU A 81 8.50 -8.63 -4.22
N GLU A 82 8.85 -9.91 -4.44
CA GLU A 82 8.08 -10.79 -5.32
C GLU A 82 6.82 -11.27 -4.62
N THR A 83 5.72 -11.29 -5.36
CA THR A 83 4.42 -11.76 -4.88
C THR A 83 4.36 -13.30 -4.90
N SER A 84 3.21 -13.87 -4.55
CA SER A 84 2.93 -15.31 -4.69
C SER A 84 2.90 -15.81 -6.14
N VAL A 85 2.95 -14.91 -7.11
CA VAL A 85 3.03 -15.23 -8.54
C VAL A 85 4.40 -14.81 -9.04
N PRO A 86 5.23 -15.77 -9.55
CA PRO A 86 6.57 -15.45 -10.04
C PRO A 86 6.57 -14.36 -11.12
N GLY A 87 7.52 -13.43 -11.00
CA GLY A 87 7.67 -12.32 -11.94
C GLY A 87 6.72 -11.14 -11.72
N ILE A 88 5.78 -11.23 -10.77
CA ILE A 88 4.99 -10.08 -10.31
C ILE A 88 5.60 -9.56 -9.02
N PHE A 89 5.98 -8.28 -9.02
CA PHE A 89 6.57 -7.59 -7.89
C PHE A 89 5.63 -6.50 -7.38
N ALA A 90 5.57 -6.31 -6.06
CA ALA A 90 4.86 -5.20 -5.44
C ALA A 90 5.85 -4.31 -4.67
N ALA A 91 5.70 -3.01 -4.83
CA ALA A 91 6.58 -2.00 -4.24
C ALA A 91 5.75 -0.83 -3.68
N GLY A 92 6.23 -0.20 -2.60
CA GLY A 92 5.59 0.95 -1.97
C GLY A 92 4.36 0.60 -1.16
N ASP A 93 3.43 1.55 -1.06
CA ASP A 93 2.32 1.54 -0.11
C ASP A 93 1.30 0.42 -0.34
N VAL A 94 1.29 -0.21 -1.51
CA VAL A 94 0.43 -1.36 -1.81
C VAL A 94 0.92 -2.64 -1.11
N ARG A 95 2.19 -2.69 -0.72
CA ARG A 95 2.83 -3.86 -0.11
C ARG A 95 2.49 -3.98 1.37
N ASN A 96 2.24 -5.20 1.84
CA ASN A 96 2.03 -5.49 3.25
C ASN A 96 3.27 -5.18 4.08
N GLY A 97 3.08 -4.66 5.29
CA GLY A 97 4.15 -4.40 6.26
C GLY A 97 5.09 -3.23 5.91
N THR A 98 4.87 -2.52 4.78
CA THR A 98 5.66 -1.31 4.48
C THR A 98 5.28 -0.15 5.40
N LYS A 99 6.24 0.72 5.69
CA LYS A 99 5.94 2.03 6.28
C LYS A 99 5.57 2.98 5.15
N HIS A 100 4.30 3.42 5.15
CA HIS A 100 3.78 4.34 4.14
C HIS A 100 4.61 5.63 4.09
N GLY A 101 5.03 6.01 2.90
CA GLY A 101 5.79 7.23 2.69
C GLY A 101 6.66 7.22 1.44
N VAL A 102 6.96 8.41 0.92
CA VAL A 102 7.70 8.61 -0.33
C VAL A 102 9.06 7.92 -0.31
N ALA A 103 9.82 8.07 0.77
CA ALA A 103 11.16 7.47 0.88
C ALA A 103 11.12 5.94 0.84
N ALA A 104 10.17 5.32 1.55
CA ALA A 104 9.98 3.87 1.54
C ALA A 104 9.55 3.38 0.15
N ALA A 105 8.60 4.05 -0.48
CA ALA A 105 8.12 3.70 -1.81
C ALA A 105 9.22 3.83 -2.88
N SER A 106 10.06 4.89 -2.81
CA SER A 106 11.22 5.04 -3.70
C SER A 106 12.27 3.94 -3.49
N GLY A 107 12.54 3.58 -2.23
CA GLY A 107 13.45 2.48 -1.90
C GLY A 107 12.96 1.14 -2.42
N ASP A 108 11.69 0.83 -2.20
CA ASP A 108 11.06 -0.38 -2.74
C ASP A 108 11.10 -0.40 -4.28
N GLY A 109 10.80 0.72 -4.94
CA GLY A 109 10.86 0.83 -6.40
C GLY A 109 12.24 0.51 -6.96
N ASN A 110 13.30 1.06 -6.36
CA ASN A 110 14.69 0.77 -6.76
C ASN A 110 15.05 -0.71 -6.53
N ALA A 111 14.66 -1.26 -5.38
CA ALA A 111 14.90 -2.67 -5.08
C ALA A 111 14.14 -3.60 -6.03
N ALA A 112 12.89 -3.26 -6.41
CA ALA A 112 12.08 -4.05 -7.33
C ALA A 112 12.74 -4.17 -8.70
N VAL A 113 13.36 -3.11 -9.23
CA VAL A 113 14.09 -3.16 -10.51
C VAL A 113 15.24 -4.18 -10.45
N SER A 114 16.02 -4.17 -9.37
CA SER A 114 17.13 -5.12 -9.20
C SER A 114 16.64 -6.56 -9.14
N MET A 115 15.54 -6.81 -8.44
CA MET A 115 14.92 -8.14 -8.33
C MET A 115 14.29 -8.60 -9.64
N PHE A 116 13.72 -7.68 -10.40
CA PHE A 116 13.21 -7.99 -11.74
C PHE A 116 14.33 -8.45 -12.67
N TRP A 117 15.48 -7.79 -12.67
CA TRP A 117 16.65 -8.26 -13.42
C TRP A 117 17.15 -9.61 -12.95
N GLN A 118 17.18 -9.85 -11.64
CA GLN A 118 17.55 -11.16 -11.08
C GLN A 118 16.56 -12.25 -11.55
N TYR A 119 15.27 -11.96 -11.57
CA TYR A 119 14.25 -12.88 -12.07
C TYR A 119 14.47 -13.21 -13.55
N LEU A 120 14.67 -12.20 -14.41
CA LEU A 120 14.93 -12.41 -15.85
C LEU A 120 16.20 -13.21 -16.11
N SER A 121 17.23 -13.05 -15.27
CA SER A 121 18.50 -13.78 -15.41
C SER A 121 18.42 -15.24 -14.94
N SER A 122 17.30 -15.67 -14.39
CA SER A 122 17.09 -17.06 -13.93
C SER A 122 16.50 -17.98 -15.02
N PHE A 123 16.28 -17.46 -16.22
CA PHE A 123 15.87 -18.18 -17.41
C PHE A 123 16.97 -18.12 -18.49
#